data_0aee3fcb189ac8532506f6bb9365767f
#
_entry.id   0aee3fcb189ac8532506f6bb9365767f
#
_cell.length_a   1.000
_cell.length_b   1.000
_cell.length_c   1.000
_cell.angle_alpha   90.00
_cell.angle_beta   90.00
_cell.angle_gamma   90.00
#
_symmetry.space_group_name_H-M   'P 1'
#
loop_
_entity.id
_entity.type
_entity.pdbx_description
1 polymer ?
#
loop_
_entity_poly.entity_id
_entity_poly.type
_entity_poly.pdbx_seq_one_letter_code
_entity_poly.pdbx_strand_id
1 'polypeptide(L)'
;MLPILFFLMAIGGPCLTAASEKVALEKSAPKIQLTHKHKENCELTSSDPVQIICILDRSGSMQKLTGDVIGGYNSFLDQQRKESGTAEVTTVLFDDRYDTIATAVDLQKAPEMNSKIYFARSSTALLDAIGRTIMETLNRMETKNICPMKRRVLFMIMTDGLENASREYDKAAVKALIEETTNNYHWNYIFMGANINSVAEAGALGIRVDHAMNFEADSSGVKESFSRMNEAAKKTRETGSVD
;
A
#
# COMPACT_ATOMS: atom_id res chain seq x y z
N MET A 1 59.31 -62.65 34.71
CA MET A 1 58.20 -61.83 35.09
C MET A 1 58.38 -60.46 34.46
N LEU A 2 57.69 -60.24 33.40
CA LEU A 2 57.75 -58.95 32.62
C LEU A 2 56.70 -57.97 33.14
N PRO A 3 56.97 -56.64 33.31
CA PRO A 3 55.94 -55.66 33.46
C PRO A 3 55.51 -55.08 32.11
N ILE A 4 54.20 -55.01 31.96
CA ILE A 4 53.48 -54.46 30.78
C ILE A 4 53.55 -52.95 30.84
N LEU A 5 54.02 -52.36 29.72
CA LEU A 5 54.06 -50.90 29.49
C LEU A 5 52.75 -50.41 28.89
N PHE A 6 51.98 -49.59 29.59
CA PHE A 6 50.81 -48.92 29.08
C PHE A 6 51.20 -47.65 28.29
N PHE A 7 50.88 -47.66 26.98
CA PHE A 7 51.01 -46.50 26.13
C PHE A 7 49.68 -45.73 26.11
N LEU A 8 49.69 -44.51 26.70
CA LEU A 8 48.54 -43.63 26.64
C LEU A 8 48.61 -42.80 25.35
N MET A 9 47.76 -43.11 24.37
CA MET A 9 47.56 -42.21 23.22
C MET A 9 46.47 -41.17 23.56
N ALA A 10 46.88 -39.92 23.60
CA ALA A 10 45.99 -38.78 23.63
C ALA A 10 45.48 -38.48 22.20
N ILE A 11 44.18 -38.70 22.00
CA ILE A 11 43.51 -38.32 20.74
C ILE A 11 42.89 -36.96 20.97
N GLY A 12 43.59 -35.92 20.49
CA GLY A 12 43.01 -34.55 20.38
C GLY A 12 42.07 -34.50 19.19
N GLY A 13 40.77 -34.52 19.46
CA GLY A 13 39.76 -34.24 18.44
C GLY A 13 39.62 -32.71 18.25
N PRO A 14 39.45 -32.23 17.04
CA PRO A 14 39.22 -30.81 16.81
C PRO A 14 37.81 -30.40 17.26
N CYS A 15 37.77 -29.37 18.08
CA CYS A 15 36.57 -28.69 18.49
C CYS A 15 35.91 -28.05 17.25
N LEU A 16 34.84 -28.65 16.75
CA LEU A 16 33.97 -28.04 15.71
C LEU A 16 33.19 -26.93 16.36
N THR A 17 33.60 -25.71 16.14
CA THR A 17 32.79 -24.52 16.36
C THR A 17 31.67 -24.53 15.35
N ALA A 18 30.45 -24.83 15.82
CA ALA A 18 29.24 -24.66 15.03
C ALA A 18 29.03 -23.15 14.77
N ALA A 19 29.51 -22.68 13.63
CA ALA A 19 29.08 -21.42 13.08
C ALA A 19 27.60 -21.57 12.69
N SER A 20 26.71 -20.97 13.46
CA SER A 20 25.31 -20.83 13.08
C SER A 20 25.27 -19.88 11.89
N GLU A 21 25.23 -20.41 10.69
CA GLU A 21 24.81 -19.68 9.48
C GLU A 21 23.37 -19.24 9.68
N LYS A 22 23.20 -17.97 10.08
CA LYS A 22 21.93 -17.25 9.88
C LYS A 22 21.76 -17.11 8.38
N VAL A 23 21.06 -18.04 7.77
CA VAL A 23 20.47 -17.83 6.44
C VAL A 23 19.44 -16.72 6.61
N ALA A 24 19.85 -15.49 6.34
CA ALA A 24 18.93 -14.39 6.14
C ALA A 24 18.11 -14.74 4.90
N LEU A 25 16.86 -15.12 5.10
CA LEU A 25 15.90 -15.27 4.02
C LEU A 25 15.67 -13.85 3.48
N GLU A 26 16.44 -13.44 2.47
CA GLU A 26 16.15 -12.23 1.70
C GLU A 26 14.75 -12.43 1.09
N LYS A 27 13.76 -11.75 1.67
CA LYS A 27 12.44 -11.60 1.05
C LYS A 27 12.65 -10.77 -0.21
N SER A 28 12.87 -11.43 -1.34
CA SER A 28 12.94 -10.74 -2.61
C SER A 28 11.56 -10.18 -2.94
N ALA A 29 11.51 -8.89 -3.31
CA ALA A 29 10.30 -8.28 -3.82
C ALA A 29 9.69 -9.16 -4.93
N PRO A 30 8.37 -9.36 -4.95
CA PRO A 30 7.74 -10.15 -5.99
C PRO A 30 8.06 -9.54 -7.36
N LYS A 31 8.72 -10.31 -8.23
CA LYS A 31 8.97 -9.86 -9.60
C LYS A 31 7.65 -9.81 -10.34
N ILE A 32 7.20 -8.60 -10.66
CA ILE A 32 6.02 -8.37 -11.49
C ILE A 32 6.38 -8.83 -12.91
N GLN A 33 6.07 -10.08 -13.24
CA GLN A 33 6.19 -10.60 -14.60
C GLN A 33 4.86 -10.39 -15.32
N LEU A 34 4.66 -9.19 -15.88
CA LEU A 34 3.63 -9.06 -16.91
C LEU A 34 4.09 -9.84 -18.13
N THR A 35 3.36 -10.90 -18.46
CA THR A 35 3.65 -11.70 -19.64
C THR A 35 3.63 -10.80 -20.87
N HIS A 36 4.68 -10.87 -21.70
CA HIS A 36 4.90 -10.00 -22.86
C HIS A 36 3.73 -9.93 -23.89
N LYS A 37 2.72 -10.78 -23.75
CA LYS A 37 1.55 -10.83 -24.62
C LYS A 37 0.64 -9.60 -24.57
N HIS A 38 0.69 -8.79 -23.51
CA HIS A 38 -0.20 -7.63 -23.35
C HIS A 38 0.35 -6.30 -23.89
N LYS A 39 1.61 -6.26 -24.35
CA LYS A 39 2.25 -5.00 -24.78
C LYS A 39 1.79 -4.47 -26.14
N GLU A 40 1.23 -5.29 -27.02
CA GLU A 40 1.02 -4.90 -28.41
C GLU A 40 -0.41 -4.42 -28.76
N ASN A 41 -1.43 -4.69 -27.94
CA ASN A 41 -2.83 -4.34 -28.27
C ASN A 41 -3.56 -3.58 -27.14
N CYS A 42 -2.86 -2.78 -26.36
CA CYS A 42 -3.44 -1.99 -25.28
C CYS A 42 -3.75 -0.58 -25.74
N GLU A 43 -5.01 -0.25 -26.02
CA GLU A 43 -5.43 1.12 -26.26
C GLU A 43 -6.19 1.68 -25.05
N LEU A 44 -5.80 2.88 -24.57
CA LEU A 44 -6.59 3.65 -23.63
C LEU A 44 -7.75 4.27 -24.40
N THR A 45 -8.96 4.03 -23.97
CA THR A 45 -10.13 4.76 -24.47
C THR A 45 -10.53 5.84 -23.45
N SER A 46 -11.08 6.94 -23.92
CA SER A 46 -11.59 8.02 -23.07
C SER A 46 -12.72 7.55 -22.13
N SER A 47 -13.34 6.41 -22.43
CA SER A 47 -14.39 5.77 -21.63
C SER A 47 -13.88 4.85 -20.54
N ASP A 48 -12.57 4.58 -20.49
CA ASP A 48 -12.01 3.71 -19.47
C ASP A 48 -12.08 4.36 -18.08
N PRO A 49 -12.64 3.67 -17.05
CA PRO A 49 -12.79 4.26 -15.74
C PRO A 49 -11.43 4.49 -15.06
N VAL A 50 -11.31 5.63 -14.39
CA VAL A 50 -10.18 5.89 -13.50
C VAL A 50 -10.30 5.00 -12.28
N GLN A 51 -9.20 4.38 -11.85
CA GLN A 51 -9.14 3.57 -10.64
C GLN A 51 -8.72 4.44 -9.46
N ILE A 52 -9.63 4.68 -8.54
CA ILE A 52 -9.36 5.39 -7.28
C ILE A 52 -9.23 4.34 -6.17
N ILE A 53 -8.08 4.31 -5.51
CA ILE A 53 -7.75 3.31 -4.50
C ILE A 53 -7.48 4.01 -3.18
N CYS A 54 -8.38 3.82 -2.20
CA CYS A 54 -8.26 4.36 -0.86
C CYS A 54 -7.69 3.30 0.08
N ILE A 55 -6.55 3.56 0.71
CA ILE A 55 -5.94 2.74 1.75
C ILE A 55 -5.99 3.56 3.04
N LEU A 56 -6.92 3.20 3.92
CA LEU A 56 -7.26 3.98 5.11
C LEU A 56 -6.90 3.22 6.37
N ASP A 57 -6.05 3.83 7.16
CA ASP A 57 -5.67 3.35 8.48
C ASP A 57 -6.88 3.38 9.42
N ARG A 58 -7.09 2.29 10.15
CA ARG A 58 -8.01 2.21 11.28
C ARG A 58 -7.33 1.60 12.51
N SER A 59 -6.02 1.78 12.64
CA SER A 59 -5.27 1.40 13.85
C SER A 59 -5.78 2.14 15.10
N GLY A 60 -5.32 1.72 16.27
CA GLY A 60 -5.84 2.23 17.54
C GLY A 60 -5.70 3.74 17.72
N SER A 61 -4.68 4.36 17.14
CA SER A 61 -4.45 5.81 17.16
C SER A 61 -5.56 6.58 16.45
N MET A 62 -6.16 6.01 15.39
CA MET A 62 -7.28 6.61 14.64
C MET A 62 -8.59 6.72 15.42
N GLN A 63 -8.67 6.22 16.67
CA GLN A 63 -9.93 6.14 17.41
C GLN A 63 -10.63 7.50 17.56
N LYS A 64 -9.88 8.55 17.85
CA LYS A 64 -10.44 9.91 18.00
C LYS A 64 -10.90 10.52 16.67
N LEU A 65 -10.39 10.03 15.55
CA LEU A 65 -10.65 10.51 14.21
C LEU A 65 -11.73 9.67 13.47
N THR A 66 -12.26 8.61 14.11
CA THR A 66 -13.19 7.67 13.47
C THR A 66 -14.37 8.36 12.80
N GLY A 67 -15.02 9.28 13.49
CA GLY A 67 -16.18 10.03 12.94
C GLY A 67 -15.80 10.93 11.76
N ASP A 68 -14.66 11.58 11.87
CA ASP A 68 -14.15 12.49 10.84
C ASP A 68 -13.72 11.73 9.57
N VAL A 69 -13.10 10.58 9.71
CA VAL A 69 -12.74 9.70 8.56
C VAL A 69 -13.99 9.18 7.87
N ILE A 70 -15.00 8.71 8.63
CA ILE A 70 -16.28 8.26 8.05
C ILE A 70 -16.94 9.41 7.27
N GLY A 71 -17.06 10.58 7.87
CA GLY A 71 -17.66 11.74 7.22
C GLY A 71 -16.86 12.24 6.02
N GLY A 72 -15.55 12.29 6.15
CA GLY A 72 -14.63 12.68 5.09
C GLY A 72 -14.68 11.73 3.88
N TYR A 73 -14.64 10.43 4.11
CA TYR A 73 -14.75 9.43 3.05
C TYR A 73 -16.09 9.51 2.31
N ASN A 74 -17.21 9.61 3.03
CA ASN A 74 -18.53 9.70 2.40
C ASN A 74 -18.67 11.00 1.60
N SER A 75 -18.19 12.13 2.15
CA SER A 75 -18.12 13.39 1.43
C SER A 75 -17.25 13.34 0.18
N PHE A 76 -16.11 12.62 0.25
CA PHE A 76 -15.26 12.36 -0.88
C PHE A 76 -16.01 11.59 -1.99
N LEU A 77 -16.70 10.50 -1.67
CA LEU A 77 -17.50 9.77 -2.64
C LEU A 77 -18.55 10.65 -3.30
N ASP A 78 -19.26 11.46 -2.49
CA ASP A 78 -20.32 12.35 -2.99
C ASP A 78 -19.79 13.44 -3.92
N GLN A 79 -18.60 13.97 -3.65
CA GLN A 79 -17.97 14.95 -4.53
C GLN A 79 -17.50 14.28 -5.82
N GLN A 80 -16.85 13.12 -5.73
CA GLN A 80 -16.37 12.39 -6.89
C GLN A 80 -17.49 11.87 -7.81
N ARG A 81 -18.67 11.56 -7.25
CA ARG A 81 -19.88 11.19 -8.02
C ARG A 81 -20.39 12.31 -8.92
N LYS A 82 -20.09 13.56 -8.59
CA LYS A 82 -20.50 14.75 -9.37
C LYS A 82 -19.51 15.12 -10.46
N GLU A 83 -18.30 14.57 -10.41
CA GLU A 83 -17.27 14.84 -11.42
C GLU A 83 -17.56 14.08 -12.72
N SER A 84 -17.13 14.65 -13.85
CA SER A 84 -17.30 14.06 -15.17
C SER A 84 -16.45 12.79 -15.37
N GLY A 85 -16.86 11.94 -16.30
CA GLY A 85 -16.18 10.68 -16.63
C GLY A 85 -16.53 9.56 -15.65
N THR A 86 -16.04 8.37 -15.97
CA THR A 86 -16.27 7.16 -15.18
C THR A 86 -15.11 6.90 -14.21
N ALA A 87 -15.42 6.40 -13.02
CA ALA A 87 -14.41 5.97 -12.06
C ALA A 87 -14.88 4.71 -11.32
N GLU A 88 -13.93 3.88 -10.95
CA GLU A 88 -14.11 2.74 -10.05
C GLU A 88 -13.32 2.98 -8.77
N VAL A 89 -13.91 2.58 -7.65
CA VAL A 89 -13.30 2.75 -6.33
C VAL A 89 -12.93 1.39 -5.75
N THR A 90 -11.72 1.30 -5.22
CA THR A 90 -11.28 0.25 -4.31
C THR A 90 -11.03 0.88 -2.95
N THR A 91 -11.57 0.29 -1.88
CA THR A 91 -11.38 0.80 -0.52
C THR A 91 -10.89 -0.32 0.38
N VAL A 92 -9.73 -0.10 0.96
CA VAL A 92 -9.07 -0.98 1.90
C VAL A 92 -8.98 -0.27 3.25
N LEU A 93 -9.39 -0.97 4.29
CA LEU A 93 -9.17 -0.58 5.68
C LEU A 93 -8.09 -1.49 6.26
N PHE A 94 -7.11 -0.90 6.93
CA PHE A 94 -6.05 -1.69 7.54
C PHE A 94 -5.77 -1.28 8.99
N ASP A 95 -5.35 -2.27 9.76
CA ASP A 95 -4.74 -2.21 11.08
C ASP A 95 -3.66 -3.31 11.13
N ASP A 96 -3.74 -4.32 12.01
CA ASP A 96 -3.01 -5.59 11.90
C ASP A 96 -3.69 -6.59 10.95
N ARG A 97 -4.81 -6.20 10.34
CA ARG A 97 -5.58 -6.94 9.34
C ARG A 97 -5.79 -6.08 8.12
N TYR A 98 -6.21 -6.74 7.06
CA TYR A 98 -6.50 -6.15 5.77
C TYR A 98 -7.93 -6.48 5.37
N ASP A 99 -8.80 -5.48 5.36
CA ASP A 99 -10.22 -5.66 5.04
C ASP A 99 -10.59 -4.80 3.82
N THR A 100 -11.05 -5.45 2.75
CA THR A 100 -11.50 -4.77 1.54
C THR A 100 -13.00 -4.48 1.62
N ILE A 101 -13.37 -3.21 1.54
CA ILE A 101 -14.77 -2.75 1.58
C ILE A 101 -15.38 -2.71 0.18
N ALA A 102 -14.57 -2.33 -0.79
CA ALA A 102 -14.94 -2.26 -2.20
C ALA A 102 -13.75 -2.66 -3.06
N THR A 103 -13.99 -3.38 -4.16
CA THR A 103 -12.96 -3.79 -5.12
C THR A 103 -13.38 -3.39 -6.52
N ALA A 104 -12.81 -2.30 -7.05
CA ALA A 104 -13.12 -1.75 -8.37
C ALA A 104 -14.64 -1.69 -8.63
N VAL A 105 -15.36 -1.12 -7.67
CA VAL A 105 -16.79 -0.90 -7.76
C VAL A 105 -17.04 0.42 -8.48
N ASP A 106 -18.03 0.45 -9.38
CA ASP A 106 -18.49 1.69 -9.97
C ASP A 106 -18.72 2.74 -8.87
N LEU A 107 -18.10 3.90 -9.02
CA LEU A 107 -18.15 4.98 -8.04
C LEU A 107 -19.58 5.35 -7.64
N GLN A 108 -20.53 5.29 -8.58
CA GLN A 108 -21.94 5.58 -8.29
C GLN A 108 -22.59 4.55 -7.34
N LYS A 109 -22.00 3.35 -7.24
CA LYS A 109 -22.46 2.23 -6.41
C LYS A 109 -21.53 1.95 -5.22
N ALA A 110 -20.47 2.74 -5.06
CA ALA A 110 -19.52 2.55 -3.98
C ALA A 110 -20.22 2.66 -2.61
N PRO A 111 -19.98 1.72 -1.69
CA PRO A 111 -20.64 1.72 -0.40
C PRO A 111 -20.15 2.89 0.47
N GLU A 112 -21.09 3.51 1.16
CA GLU A 112 -20.77 4.48 2.20
C GLU A 112 -20.18 3.79 3.43
N MET A 113 -19.32 4.51 4.10
CA MET A 113 -18.70 4.07 5.35
C MET A 113 -19.58 4.44 6.55
N ASN A 114 -19.58 3.57 7.56
CA ASN A 114 -20.28 3.80 8.82
C ASN A 114 -19.49 3.18 9.99
N SER A 115 -19.93 3.40 11.22
CA SER A 115 -19.24 2.91 12.43
C SER A 115 -19.22 1.40 12.62
N LYS A 116 -19.99 0.63 11.84
CA LYS A 116 -19.90 -0.83 11.82
C LYS A 116 -18.78 -1.32 10.89
N ILE A 117 -18.41 -0.51 9.90
CA ILE A 117 -17.38 -0.80 8.92
C ILE A 117 -16.05 -0.23 9.38
N TYR A 118 -16.01 1.06 9.70
CA TYR A 118 -14.82 1.75 10.15
C TYR A 118 -14.87 1.98 11.67
N PHE A 119 -14.01 1.30 12.38
CA PHE A 119 -13.79 1.43 13.83
C PHE A 119 -12.33 1.11 14.13
N ALA A 120 -11.74 1.90 15.01
CA ALA A 120 -10.33 1.77 15.33
C ALA A 120 -10.02 0.53 16.16
N ARG A 121 -8.88 -0.12 15.85
CA ARG A 121 -8.36 -1.29 16.59
C ARG A 121 -6.88 -1.52 16.30
N SER A 122 -6.21 -2.18 17.22
CA SER A 122 -4.89 -2.81 17.03
C SER A 122 -3.74 -1.91 16.51
N SER A 123 -2.76 -2.52 15.85
CA SER A 123 -1.51 -1.95 15.35
C SER A 123 -1.58 -1.62 13.85
N THR A 124 -0.49 -1.12 13.28
CA THR A 124 -0.45 -0.51 11.94
C THR A 124 0.42 -1.34 11.00
N ALA A 125 -0.18 -2.18 10.15
CA ALA A 125 0.50 -2.97 9.11
C ALA A 125 0.45 -2.23 7.75
N LEU A 126 1.07 -1.06 7.69
CA LEU A 126 1.02 -0.15 6.54
C LEU A 126 1.66 -0.75 5.29
N LEU A 127 2.82 -1.40 5.44
CA LEU A 127 3.54 -1.98 4.31
C LEU A 127 2.78 -3.13 3.68
N ASP A 128 2.18 -4.00 4.51
CA ASP A 128 1.33 -5.10 4.04
C ASP A 128 0.10 -4.55 3.30
N ALA A 129 -0.53 -3.49 3.83
CA ALA A 129 -1.68 -2.86 3.20
C ALA A 129 -1.35 -2.29 1.81
N ILE A 130 -0.24 -1.56 1.69
CA ILE A 130 0.17 -0.97 0.41
C ILE A 130 0.58 -2.06 -0.59
N GLY A 131 1.52 -2.94 -0.19
CA GLY A 131 2.06 -3.97 -1.07
C GLY A 131 0.98 -4.92 -1.58
N ARG A 132 0.11 -5.38 -0.70
CA ARG A 132 -1.01 -6.25 -1.03
C ARG A 132 -2.00 -5.58 -1.98
N THR A 133 -2.38 -4.33 -1.71
CA THR A 133 -3.31 -3.59 -2.57
C THR A 133 -2.76 -3.38 -3.98
N ILE A 134 -1.46 -3.08 -4.13
CA ILE A 134 -0.81 -2.97 -5.44
C ILE A 134 -0.89 -4.31 -6.17
N MET A 135 -0.49 -5.41 -5.52
CA MET A 135 -0.47 -6.73 -6.14
C MET A 135 -1.88 -7.23 -6.50
N GLU A 136 -2.87 -7.04 -5.62
CA GLU A 136 -4.27 -7.39 -5.92
C GLU A 136 -4.82 -6.57 -7.10
N THR A 137 -4.43 -5.29 -7.22
CA THR A 137 -4.82 -4.45 -8.35
C THR A 137 -4.21 -4.95 -9.67
N LEU A 138 -2.92 -5.28 -9.68
CA LEU A 138 -2.24 -5.86 -10.84
C LEU A 138 -2.84 -7.19 -11.25
N ASN A 139 -3.03 -8.11 -10.30
CA ASN A 139 -3.61 -9.44 -10.54
C ASN A 139 -5.05 -9.34 -11.10
N ARG A 140 -5.84 -8.39 -10.60
CA ARG A 140 -7.18 -8.13 -11.11
C ARG A 140 -7.16 -7.61 -12.54
N MET A 141 -6.25 -6.69 -12.84
CA MET A 141 -6.09 -6.16 -14.21
C MET A 141 -5.65 -7.27 -15.17
N GLU A 142 -4.70 -8.10 -14.79
CA GLU A 142 -4.26 -9.25 -15.58
C GLU A 142 -5.40 -10.22 -15.85
N THR A 143 -6.14 -10.62 -14.80
CA THR A 143 -7.28 -11.55 -14.93
C THR A 143 -8.38 -11.02 -15.87
N LYS A 144 -8.57 -9.70 -15.88
CA LYS A 144 -9.57 -9.03 -16.73
C LYS A 144 -9.00 -8.59 -18.10
N ASN A 145 -7.76 -8.93 -18.43
CA ASN A 145 -7.06 -8.46 -19.62
C ASN A 145 -7.03 -6.92 -19.75
N ILE A 146 -6.93 -6.22 -18.61
CA ILE A 146 -6.79 -4.78 -18.55
C ILE A 146 -5.30 -4.43 -18.58
N CYS A 147 -4.90 -3.52 -19.43
CA CYS A 147 -3.52 -3.05 -19.52
C CYS A 147 -3.21 -2.04 -18.41
N PRO A 148 -2.30 -2.33 -17.46
CA PRO A 148 -1.96 -1.40 -16.39
C PRO A 148 -1.38 -0.08 -16.88
N MET A 149 -0.59 -0.08 -17.96
CA MET A 149 0.03 1.11 -18.58
C MET A 149 -0.98 2.07 -19.20
N LYS A 150 -2.20 1.59 -19.47
CA LYS A 150 -3.28 2.34 -20.11
C LYS A 150 -4.41 2.70 -19.15
N ARG A 151 -4.20 2.46 -17.86
CA ARG A 151 -5.17 2.82 -16.82
C ARG A 151 -4.66 3.99 -15.99
N ARG A 152 -5.51 4.99 -15.80
CA ARG A 152 -5.31 6.05 -14.83
C ARG A 152 -5.60 5.46 -13.45
N VAL A 153 -4.59 5.39 -12.60
CA VAL A 153 -4.69 4.82 -11.24
C VAL A 153 -4.15 5.82 -10.24
N LEU A 154 -4.91 6.06 -9.19
CA LEU A 154 -4.53 6.89 -8.07
C LEU A 154 -4.66 6.10 -6.78
N PHE A 155 -3.55 5.92 -6.07
CA PHE A 155 -3.50 5.43 -4.70
C PHE A 155 -3.52 6.60 -3.72
N MET A 156 -4.44 6.54 -2.78
CA MET A 156 -4.58 7.52 -1.70
C MET A 156 -4.38 6.80 -0.37
N ILE A 157 -3.28 7.09 0.32
CA ILE A 157 -2.86 6.43 1.55
C ILE A 157 -3.00 7.42 2.68
N MET A 158 -3.75 7.05 3.73
CA MET A 158 -3.94 7.86 4.94
C MET A 158 -3.60 7.03 6.17
N THR A 159 -2.72 7.56 7.03
CA THR A 159 -2.32 6.95 8.30
C THR A 159 -2.02 8.02 9.35
N ASP A 160 -2.17 7.70 10.64
CA ASP A 160 -1.77 8.59 11.74
C ASP A 160 -0.61 7.99 12.57
N GLY A 161 0.01 6.92 12.09
CA GLY A 161 1.04 6.19 12.80
C GLY A 161 2.13 5.62 11.92
N LEU A 162 3.24 5.25 12.58
CA LEU A 162 4.33 4.53 11.92
C LEU A 162 3.99 3.05 11.75
N GLU A 163 4.53 2.47 10.69
CA GLU A 163 4.57 1.03 10.47
C GLU A 163 5.10 0.26 11.69
N ASN A 164 4.36 -0.73 12.17
CA ASN A 164 4.78 -1.52 13.34
C ASN A 164 4.28 -2.98 13.36
N ALA A 165 3.54 -3.44 12.34
CA ALA A 165 2.88 -4.74 12.38
C ALA A 165 2.96 -5.57 11.08
N SER A 166 3.53 -5.04 10.01
CA SER A 166 3.65 -5.74 8.71
C SER A 166 4.54 -6.98 8.80
N ARG A 167 4.15 -8.04 8.09
CA ARG A 167 4.81 -9.35 8.09
C ARG A 167 5.08 -9.89 6.69
N GLU A 168 4.30 -9.46 5.70
CA GLU A 168 4.36 -9.96 4.31
C GLU A 168 5.33 -9.12 3.48
N TYR A 169 5.29 -7.80 3.66
CA TYR A 169 6.11 -6.84 2.90
C TYR A 169 7.03 -6.06 3.82
N ASP A 170 8.27 -5.89 3.39
CA ASP A 170 9.19 -4.92 3.96
C ASP A 170 9.20 -3.61 3.15
N LYS A 171 9.87 -2.59 3.69
CA LYS A 171 9.92 -1.26 3.06
C LYS A 171 10.57 -1.30 1.67
N ALA A 172 11.57 -2.16 1.45
CA ALA A 172 12.26 -2.27 0.17
C ALA A 172 11.35 -2.90 -0.89
N ALA A 173 10.56 -3.91 -0.52
CA ALA A 173 9.59 -4.55 -1.40
C ALA A 173 8.48 -3.58 -1.83
N VAL A 174 7.90 -2.83 -0.87
CA VAL A 174 6.87 -1.82 -1.17
C VAL A 174 7.42 -0.71 -2.05
N LYS A 175 8.63 -0.22 -1.74
CA LYS A 175 9.31 0.78 -2.57
C LYS A 175 9.49 0.30 -4.01
N ALA A 176 9.97 -0.92 -4.20
CA ALA A 176 10.15 -1.48 -5.54
C ALA A 176 8.81 -1.58 -6.31
N LEU A 177 7.71 -1.95 -5.65
CA LEU A 177 6.38 -1.99 -6.24
C LEU A 177 5.88 -0.60 -6.66
N ILE A 178 6.05 0.40 -5.80
CA ILE A 178 5.64 1.78 -6.10
C ILE A 178 6.48 2.35 -7.25
N GLU A 179 7.81 2.18 -7.21
CA GLU A 179 8.70 2.65 -8.28
C GLU A 179 8.40 1.96 -9.62
N GLU A 180 8.17 0.64 -9.62
CA GLU A 180 7.80 -0.12 -10.82
C GLU A 180 6.49 0.40 -11.42
N THR A 181 5.45 0.56 -10.61
CA THR A 181 4.14 0.98 -11.09
C THR A 181 4.09 2.46 -11.48
N THR A 182 4.85 3.31 -10.80
CA THR A 182 4.99 4.72 -11.16
C THR A 182 5.75 4.88 -12.48
N ASN A 183 6.92 4.22 -12.62
CA ASN A 183 7.79 4.42 -13.78
C ASN A 183 7.26 3.74 -15.05
N ASN A 184 6.68 2.54 -14.92
CA ASN A 184 6.27 1.74 -16.06
C ASN A 184 4.78 1.83 -16.38
N TYR A 185 3.92 2.14 -15.39
CA TYR A 185 2.47 2.21 -15.58
C TYR A 185 1.88 3.60 -15.37
N HIS A 186 2.72 4.57 -14.94
CA HIS A 186 2.31 5.96 -14.66
C HIS A 186 1.20 6.05 -13.61
N TRP A 187 1.24 5.13 -12.62
CA TRP A 187 0.32 5.18 -11.49
C TRP A 187 0.71 6.29 -10.52
N ASN A 188 -0.28 6.94 -9.97
CA ASN A 188 -0.10 8.05 -9.04
C ASN A 188 -0.30 7.58 -7.61
N TYR A 189 0.47 8.18 -6.70
CA TYR A 189 0.41 7.92 -5.26
C TYR A 189 0.38 9.23 -4.52
N ILE A 190 -0.55 9.37 -3.56
CA ILE A 190 -0.52 10.42 -2.55
C ILE A 190 -0.49 9.81 -1.15
N PHE A 191 0.29 10.40 -0.28
CA PHE A 191 0.53 9.92 1.06
C PHE A 191 0.22 11.01 2.08
N MET A 192 -0.72 10.74 2.98
CA MET A 192 -1.11 11.65 4.04
C MET A 192 -0.88 11.00 5.39
N GLY A 193 -0.03 11.61 6.18
CA GLY A 193 0.33 11.13 7.49
C GLY A 193 0.10 12.17 8.57
N ALA A 194 -0.42 11.73 9.71
CA ALA A 194 -0.44 12.51 10.94
C ALA A 194 0.56 11.94 11.95
N ASN A 195 1.05 12.76 12.85
CA ASN A 195 1.99 12.36 13.92
C ASN A 195 3.30 11.72 13.43
N ILE A 196 3.60 11.81 12.13
CA ILE A 196 4.78 11.26 11.48
C ILE A 196 5.39 12.28 10.52
N ASN A 197 6.64 12.05 10.10
CA ASN A 197 7.21 12.82 9.00
C ASN A 197 6.77 12.19 7.66
N SER A 198 5.61 12.62 7.15
CA SER A 198 5.01 12.04 5.93
C SER A 198 5.90 12.18 4.70
N VAL A 199 6.66 13.27 4.60
CA VAL A 199 7.60 13.51 3.50
C VAL A 199 8.74 12.48 3.52
N ALA A 200 9.30 12.22 4.71
CA ALA A 200 10.35 11.22 4.88
C ALA A 200 9.83 9.79 4.64
N GLU A 201 8.65 9.45 5.18
CA GLU A 201 8.06 8.12 4.98
C GLU A 201 7.67 7.88 3.52
N ALA A 202 7.01 8.83 2.87
CA ALA A 202 6.68 8.76 1.45
C ALA A 202 7.92 8.58 0.58
N GLY A 203 8.97 9.39 0.80
CA GLY A 203 10.25 9.28 0.09
C GLY A 203 10.93 7.93 0.31
N ALA A 204 10.87 7.39 1.53
CA ALA A 204 11.40 6.05 1.84
C ALA A 204 10.62 4.92 1.14
N LEU A 205 9.35 5.17 0.78
CA LEU A 205 8.50 4.27 0.00
C LEU A 205 8.56 4.52 -1.52
N GLY A 206 9.38 5.47 -1.99
CA GLY A 206 9.47 5.80 -3.41
C GLY A 206 8.35 6.71 -3.93
N ILE A 207 7.53 7.27 -3.05
CA ILE A 207 6.51 8.27 -3.40
C ILE A 207 7.19 9.64 -3.45
N ARG A 208 6.84 10.45 -4.46
CA ARG A 208 7.35 11.82 -4.60
C ARG A 208 7.00 12.67 -3.38
N VAL A 209 7.95 13.50 -2.96
CA VAL A 209 7.80 14.32 -1.74
C VAL A 209 6.69 15.38 -1.86
N ASP A 210 6.42 15.87 -3.06
CA ASP A 210 5.32 16.81 -3.37
C ASP A 210 3.94 16.14 -3.40
N HIS A 211 3.90 14.81 -3.37
CA HIS A 211 2.69 14.00 -3.21
C HIS A 211 2.49 13.52 -1.75
N ALA A 212 3.31 14.02 -0.83
CA ALA A 212 3.20 13.72 0.60
C ALA A 212 2.75 14.95 1.38
N MET A 213 1.85 14.73 2.35
CA MET A 213 1.31 15.78 3.19
C MET A 213 1.27 15.33 4.65
N ASN A 214 1.71 16.22 5.55
CA ASN A 214 1.38 16.08 6.96
C ASN A 214 -0.01 16.68 7.21
N PHE A 215 -0.80 16.04 8.06
CA PHE A 215 -2.03 16.62 8.55
C PHE A 215 -2.09 16.57 10.08
N GLU A 216 -2.82 17.51 10.69
CA GLU A 216 -3.05 17.48 12.13
C GLU A 216 -4.01 16.35 12.49
N ALA A 217 -3.73 15.62 13.58
CA ALA A 217 -4.55 14.50 14.05
C ALA A 217 -5.83 15.00 14.75
N ASP A 218 -6.62 15.81 14.03
CA ASP A 218 -7.88 16.38 14.45
C ASP A 218 -8.89 16.45 13.28
N SER A 219 -10.11 16.90 13.58
CA SER A 219 -11.19 17.04 12.58
C SER A 219 -10.81 17.96 11.42
N SER A 220 -10.01 19.01 11.66
CA SER A 220 -9.59 19.95 10.62
C SER A 220 -8.61 19.30 9.65
N GLY A 221 -7.60 18.60 10.20
CA GLY A 221 -6.60 17.90 9.40
C GLY A 221 -7.18 16.76 8.59
N VAL A 222 -8.10 15.97 9.15
CA VAL A 222 -8.81 14.93 8.38
C VAL A 222 -9.62 15.54 7.25
N LYS A 223 -10.35 16.64 7.50
CA LYS A 223 -11.11 17.35 6.46
C LYS A 223 -10.20 17.87 5.35
N GLU A 224 -9.06 18.46 5.70
CA GLU A 224 -8.07 18.93 4.72
C GLU A 224 -7.53 17.76 3.88
N SER A 225 -7.21 16.62 4.51
CA SER A 225 -6.74 15.43 3.82
C SER A 225 -7.74 14.95 2.77
N PHE A 226 -9.02 14.85 3.11
CA PHE A 226 -10.04 14.45 2.13
C PHE A 226 -10.29 15.52 1.06
N SER A 227 -10.09 16.81 1.35
CA SER A 227 -10.09 17.86 0.32
C SER A 227 -8.97 17.66 -0.70
N ARG A 228 -7.75 17.37 -0.22
CA ARG A 228 -6.60 17.06 -1.08
C ARG A 228 -6.82 15.78 -1.89
N MET A 229 -7.40 14.75 -1.28
CA MET A 229 -7.80 13.53 -2.00
C MET A 229 -8.77 13.86 -3.14
N ASN A 230 -9.75 14.73 -2.91
CA ASN A 230 -10.71 15.16 -3.92
C ASN A 230 -10.03 15.88 -5.09
N GLU A 231 -9.15 16.83 -4.79
CA GLU A 231 -8.39 17.57 -5.80
C GLU A 231 -7.52 16.63 -6.65
N ALA A 232 -6.77 15.73 -6.00
CA ALA A 232 -5.92 14.76 -6.68
C ALA A 232 -6.74 13.79 -7.56
N ALA A 233 -7.86 13.30 -7.06
CA ALA A 233 -8.74 12.41 -7.81
C ALA A 233 -9.36 13.11 -9.02
N LYS A 234 -9.86 14.35 -8.85
CA LYS A 234 -10.38 15.17 -9.94
C LYS A 234 -9.31 15.39 -11.01
N LYS A 235 -8.11 15.81 -10.62
CA LYS A 235 -7.02 16.07 -11.55
C LYS A 235 -6.59 14.80 -12.28
N THR A 236 -6.48 13.67 -11.57
CA THR A 236 -6.17 12.37 -12.19
C THR A 236 -7.24 11.96 -13.22
N ARG A 237 -8.52 12.26 -12.95
CA ARG A 237 -9.64 11.99 -13.88
C ARG A 237 -9.53 12.87 -15.13
N GLU A 238 -9.14 14.11 -14.99
CA GLU A 238 -9.00 15.05 -16.10
C GLU A 238 -7.75 14.80 -16.95
N THR A 239 -6.60 14.65 -16.29
CA THR A 239 -5.29 14.66 -16.95
C THR A 239 -4.57 13.32 -16.97
N GLY A 240 -4.89 12.42 -16.03
CA GLY A 240 -4.17 11.16 -15.77
C GLY A 240 -3.01 11.33 -14.78
N SER A 241 -2.76 12.54 -14.27
CA SER A 241 -1.71 12.86 -13.29
C SER A 241 -2.30 13.60 -12.08
N VAL A 242 -1.58 13.60 -10.98
CA VAL A 242 -1.85 14.45 -9.80
C VAL A 242 -1.10 15.79 -9.86
N ASP A 243 -0.21 15.96 -10.83
CA ASP A 243 0.57 17.19 -11.10
C ASP A 243 -0.21 18.26 -11.84
#